data_8c9c1313ac045bb14848e4f99511e62a
#
_entry.id   8c9c1313ac045bb14848e4f99511e62a
#
_cell.length_a   1.000
_cell.length_b   1.000
_cell.length_c   1.000
_cell.angle_alpha   90.00
_cell.angle_beta   90.00
_cell.angle_gamma   90.00
#
_symmetry.space_group_name_H-M   'P 1'
#
loop_
_entity.id
_entity.type
_entity.pdbx_description
1 polymer ?
#
loop_
_entity_poly.entity_id
_entity_poly.type
_entity_poly.pdbx_seq_one_letter_code
_entity_poly.pdbx_strand_id
1 'polypeptide(L)'
;MIEIRFHGMGGQGAVMGALILAEAAFSEGKYAQKIPMYGGARRGGDVTVFLRLDDKPIRRTSGIYEPDAVIVMDPTLKKQPFVRAGLKEGGTAILNDEAEPKEVDLGVELGRVATIDATGLSTEVFGQRAIPIVNTPMLGAISKATSWIKLESLSEPIKHQLPGRLGELNIKACQRGYEAVRVTEG
;
A
#
# COMPACT_ATOMS: atom_id res chain seq x y z
N MET A 1 -0.23 -17.70 -3.52
CA MET A 1 -1.08 -16.49 -3.69
C MET A 1 -0.97 -15.64 -2.44
N ILE A 2 -0.76 -14.35 -2.58
CA ILE A 2 -0.70 -13.36 -1.50
C ILE A 2 -1.95 -12.50 -1.61
N GLU A 3 -2.72 -12.37 -0.54
CA GLU A 3 -3.95 -11.57 -0.46
C GLU A 3 -3.72 -10.32 0.39
N ILE A 4 -3.86 -9.14 -0.22
CA ILE A 4 -3.51 -7.85 0.36
C ILE A 4 -4.74 -6.94 0.37
N ARG A 5 -4.99 -6.24 1.47
CA ARG A 5 -5.98 -5.17 1.53
C ARG A 5 -5.30 -3.82 1.72
N PHE A 6 -5.59 -2.89 0.83
CA PHE A 6 -5.25 -1.49 1.01
C PHE A 6 -6.42 -0.77 1.66
N HIS A 7 -6.14 0.06 2.65
CA HIS A 7 -7.10 0.91 3.35
C HIS A 7 -6.62 2.36 3.27
N GLY A 8 -7.42 3.21 2.70
CA GLY A 8 -7.12 4.64 2.57
C GLY A 8 -8.37 5.48 2.47
N MET A 9 -8.21 6.78 2.34
CA MET A 9 -9.29 7.73 2.10
C MET A 9 -9.36 8.10 0.61
N GLY A 10 -10.54 8.47 0.15
CA GLY A 10 -10.73 8.93 -1.22
C GLY A 10 -9.82 10.13 -1.55
N GLY A 11 -8.99 9.98 -2.59
CA GLY A 11 -8.02 10.99 -3.03
C GLY A 11 -6.56 10.69 -2.65
N GLN A 12 -6.28 9.76 -1.73
CA GLN A 12 -4.91 9.38 -1.35
C GLN A 12 -4.21 8.45 -2.34
N GLY A 13 -4.95 7.93 -3.33
CA GLY A 13 -4.39 7.11 -4.41
C GLY A 13 -4.29 5.62 -4.12
N ALA A 14 -5.10 5.05 -3.20
CA ALA A 14 -5.09 3.61 -2.90
C ALA A 14 -5.33 2.73 -4.14
N VAL A 15 -6.31 3.10 -4.98
CA VAL A 15 -6.62 2.36 -6.21
C VAL A 15 -5.47 2.44 -7.23
N MET A 16 -4.84 3.62 -7.33
CA MET A 16 -3.69 3.83 -8.21
C MET A 16 -2.45 3.09 -7.70
N GLY A 17 -2.19 3.14 -6.39
CA GLY A 17 -1.08 2.40 -5.78
C GLY A 17 -1.20 0.89 -6.01
N ALA A 18 -2.38 0.33 -5.77
CA ALA A 18 -2.64 -1.09 -6.04
C ALA A 18 -2.53 -1.44 -7.54
N LEU A 19 -2.89 -0.51 -8.46
CA LEU A 19 -2.70 -0.71 -9.90
C LEU A 19 -1.22 -0.75 -10.29
N ILE A 20 -0.45 0.22 -9.82
CA ILE A 20 1.00 0.27 -10.08
C ILE A 20 1.69 -0.99 -9.54
N LEU A 21 1.31 -1.44 -8.34
CA LEU A 21 1.85 -2.67 -7.76
C LEU A 21 1.49 -3.92 -8.58
N ALA A 22 0.26 -3.97 -9.12
CA ALA A 22 -0.20 -5.04 -9.99
C ALA A 22 0.58 -5.08 -11.32
N GLU A 23 0.82 -3.92 -11.94
CA GLU A 23 1.60 -3.81 -13.18
C GLU A 23 3.08 -4.19 -12.94
N ALA A 24 3.66 -3.79 -11.81
CA ALA A 24 5.01 -4.18 -11.42
C ALA A 24 5.11 -5.70 -11.21
N ALA A 25 4.12 -6.31 -10.55
CA ALA A 25 4.05 -7.76 -10.40
C ALA A 25 3.99 -8.49 -11.77
N PHE A 26 3.19 -7.95 -12.68
CA PHE A 26 3.09 -8.49 -14.04
C PHE A 26 4.42 -8.40 -14.80
N SER A 27 5.16 -7.29 -14.66
CA SER A 27 6.50 -7.15 -15.28
C SER A 27 7.52 -8.14 -14.72
N GLU A 28 7.33 -8.63 -13.50
CA GLU A 28 8.13 -9.69 -12.88
C GLU A 28 7.63 -11.12 -13.21
N GLY A 29 6.67 -11.25 -14.12
CA GLY A 29 6.11 -12.53 -14.53
C GLY A 29 5.07 -13.13 -13.58
N LYS A 30 4.56 -12.36 -12.64
CA LYS A 30 3.49 -12.76 -11.73
C LYS A 30 2.11 -12.41 -12.30
N TYR A 31 1.09 -13.06 -11.76
CA TYR A 31 -0.30 -12.68 -12.01
C TYR A 31 -0.79 -11.77 -10.89
N ALA A 32 -1.56 -10.76 -11.24
CA ALA A 32 -2.15 -9.82 -10.29
C ALA A 32 -3.63 -9.60 -10.57
N GLN A 33 -4.42 -9.44 -9.51
CA GLN A 33 -5.84 -9.09 -9.59
C GLN A 33 -6.14 -7.98 -8.60
N LYS A 34 -6.69 -6.87 -9.10
CA LYS A 34 -7.10 -5.72 -8.30
C LYS A 34 -8.60 -5.53 -8.35
N ILE A 35 -9.25 -5.42 -7.20
CA ILE A 35 -10.69 -5.16 -7.06
C ILE A 35 -10.88 -3.98 -6.09
N PRO A 36 -11.21 -2.78 -6.58
CA PRO A 36 -11.51 -1.65 -5.70
C PRO A 36 -12.92 -1.77 -5.10
N MET A 37 -13.03 -1.47 -3.82
CA MET A 37 -14.29 -1.38 -3.09
C MET A 37 -14.45 0.05 -2.58
N TYR A 38 -15.48 0.72 -3.04
CA TYR A 38 -15.78 2.09 -2.60
C TYR A 38 -16.81 2.06 -1.49
N GLY A 39 -16.54 2.73 -0.38
CA GLY A 39 -17.52 2.99 0.67
C GLY A 39 -18.68 3.86 0.16
N GLY A 40 -19.75 3.99 0.94
CA GLY A 40 -20.96 4.70 0.54
C GLY A 40 -20.81 6.22 0.32
N ALA A 41 -19.68 6.82 0.71
CA ALA A 41 -19.41 8.24 0.52
C ALA A 41 -18.73 8.51 -0.83
N ARG A 42 -19.28 9.45 -1.62
CA ARG A 42 -18.76 9.79 -2.96
C ARG A 42 -17.42 10.53 -2.97
N ARG A 43 -17.04 11.22 -1.90
CA ARG A 43 -15.75 11.91 -1.71
C ARG A 43 -15.33 11.85 -0.25
N GLY A 44 -14.04 11.62 0.01
CA GLY A 44 -13.48 11.62 1.37
C GLY A 44 -13.91 10.43 2.23
N GLY A 45 -14.62 9.43 1.68
CA GLY A 45 -14.92 8.18 2.37
C GLY A 45 -13.76 7.20 2.32
N ASP A 46 -13.83 6.19 3.17
CA ASP A 46 -12.88 5.07 3.18
C ASP A 46 -12.95 4.27 1.87
N VAL A 47 -11.78 3.91 1.38
CA VAL A 47 -11.59 3.10 0.18
C VAL A 47 -10.80 1.87 0.58
N THR A 48 -11.35 0.70 0.28
CA THR A 48 -10.63 -0.56 0.40
C THR A 48 -10.30 -1.09 -1.00
N VAL A 49 -9.06 -1.54 -1.21
CA VAL A 49 -8.68 -2.20 -2.46
C VAL A 49 -8.15 -3.59 -2.14
N PHE A 50 -8.73 -4.58 -2.78
CA PHE A 50 -8.24 -5.95 -2.75
C PHE A 50 -7.20 -6.14 -3.85
N LEU A 51 -6.04 -6.65 -3.49
CA LEU A 51 -4.98 -7.01 -4.42
C LEU A 51 -4.52 -8.45 -4.14
N ARG A 52 -4.50 -9.26 -5.18
CA ARG A 52 -3.92 -10.61 -5.15
C ARG A 52 -2.71 -10.66 -6.06
N LEU A 53 -1.66 -11.30 -5.58
CA LEU A 53 -0.45 -11.61 -6.35
C LEU A 53 -0.22 -13.12 -6.30
N ASP A 54 0.10 -13.75 -7.46
CA ASP A 54 0.37 -15.19 -7.54
C ASP A 54 1.33 -15.48 -8.70
N ASP A 55 1.99 -16.61 -8.64
CA ASP A 55 2.79 -17.17 -9.76
C ASP A 55 1.90 -17.93 -10.77
N LYS A 56 0.61 -18.07 -10.48
CA LYS A 56 -0.39 -18.78 -11.31
C LYS A 56 -1.58 -17.87 -11.61
N PRO A 57 -2.32 -18.14 -12.73
CA PRO A 57 -3.52 -17.37 -13.07
C PRO A 57 -4.55 -17.32 -11.95
N ILE A 58 -4.96 -16.10 -11.56
CA ILE A 58 -5.91 -15.86 -10.47
C ILE A 58 -7.33 -15.92 -11.04
N ARG A 59 -8.11 -16.89 -10.59
CA ARG A 59 -9.51 -17.08 -11.01
C ARG A 59 -10.53 -16.68 -9.93
N ARG A 60 -10.05 -16.39 -8.70
CA ARG A 60 -10.91 -16.01 -7.58
C ARG A 60 -11.39 -14.57 -7.76
N THR A 61 -12.71 -14.32 -7.67
CA THR A 61 -13.33 -12.99 -7.81
C THR A 61 -13.98 -12.49 -6.52
N SER A 62 -14.00 -13.31 -5.46
CA SER A 62 -14.52 -12.92 -4.15
C SER A 62 -13.70 -11.82 -3.50
N GLY A 63 -14.28 -11.14 -2.51
CA GLY A 63 -13.53 -10.24 -1.62
C GLY A 63 -12.39 -10.97 -0.88
N ILE A 64 -11.48 -10.19 -0.30
CA ILE A 64 -10.43 -10.71 0.58
C ILE A 64 -10.91 -10.53 2.02
N TYR A 65 -11.31 -11.64 2.66
CA TYR A 65 -11.80 -11.65 4.03
C TYR A 65 -10.72 -12.01 5.04
N GLU A 66 -9.73 -12.80 4.62
CA GLU A 66 -8.59 -13.23 5.43
C GLU A 66 -7.27 -12.80 4.74
N PRO A 67 -6.90 -11.51 4.80
CA PRO A 67 -5.70 -11.03 4.13
C PRO A 67 -4.42 -11.54 4.79
N ASP A 68 -3.39 -11.77 3.98
CA ASP A 68 -2.02 -11.99 4.43
C ASP A 68 -1.37 -10.67 4.87
N ALA A 69 -1.86 -9.56 4.32
CA ALA A 69 -1.35 -8.24 4.66
C ALA A 69 -2.40 -7.12 4.57
N VAL A 70 -2.19 -6.09 5.39
CA VAL A 70 -2.93 -4.82 5.32
C VAL A 70 -1.97 -3.66 5.08
N ILE A 71 -2.34 -2.77 4.15
CA ILE A 71 -1.64 -1.53 3.84
C ILE A 71 -2.53 -0.37 4.28
N VAL A 72 -2.14 0.35 5.32
CA VAL A 72 -2.93 1.44 5.90
C VAL A 72 -2.35 2.77 5.45
N MET A 73 -3.00 3.42 4.50
CA MET A 73 -2.52 4.65 3.87
C MET A 73 -2.93 5.91 4.65
N ASP A 74 -3.99 5.82 5.45
CA ASP A 74 -4.44 6.92 6.29
C ASP A 74 -4.26 6.60 7.77
N PRO A 75 -3.51 7.42 8.54
CA PRO A 75 -3.27 7.18 9.95
C PRO A 75 -4.54 7.06 10.81
N THR A 76 -5.63 7.73 10.40
CA THR A 76 -6.91 7.70 11.13
C THR A 76 -7.62 6.35 11.05
N LEU A 77 -7.28 5.54 10.04
CA LEU A 77 -7.91 4.23 9.81
C LEU A 77 -7.28 3.12 10.65
N LYS A 78 -6.06 3.29 11.19
CA LYS A 78 -5.35 2.20 11.87
C LYS A 78 -6.10 1.55 13.03
N LYS A 79 -6.95 2.32 13.72
CA LYS A 79 -7.76 1.83 14.85
C LYS A 79 -9.14 1.28 14.43
N GLN A 80 -9.48 1.36 13.16
CA GLN A 80 -10.78 0.91 12.67
C GLN A 80 -10.85 -0.62 12.63
N PRO A 81 -11.91 -1.24 13.19
CA PRO A 81 -12.04 -2.69 13.25
C PRO A 81 -11.94 -3.38 11.87
N PHE A 82 -12.46 -2.73 10.82
CA PHE A 82 -12.45 -3.31 9.47
C PHE A 82 -11.04 -3.43 8.87
N VAL A 83 -10.05 -2.65 9.35
CA VAL A 83 -8.65 -2.74 8.88
C VAL A 83 -8.05 -4.09 9.28
N ARG A 84 -8.24 -4.49 10.53
CA ARG A 84 -7.69 -5.73 11.08
C ARG A 84 -8.58 -6.95 10.89
N ALA A 85 -9.86 -6.76 10.50
CA ALA A 85 -10.83 -7.85 10.38
C ALA A 85 -10.30 -8.99 9.50
N GLY A 86 -10.15 -10.18 10.07
CA GLY A 86 -9.64 -11.36 9.38
C GLY A 86 -8.16 -11.32 8.98
N LEU A 87 -7.38 -10.31 9.38
CA LEU A 87 -5.92 -10.35 9.17
C LEU A 87 -5.36 -11.59 9.84
N LYS A 88 -4.63 -12.38 9.07
CA LYS A 88 -4.08 -13.65 9.55
C LYS A 88 -3.07 -13.41 10.67
N GLU A 89 -3.04 -14.33 11.63
CA GLU A 89 -1.99 -14.40 12.64
C GLU A 89 -0.62 -14.53 11.95
N GLY A 90 0.38 -13.78 12.41
CA GLY A 90 1.66 -13.66 11.72
C GLY A 90 1.61 -12.85 10.41
N GLY A 91 0.50 -12.18 10.13
CA GLY A 91 0.34 -11.34 8.93
C GLY A 91 1.22 -10.10 8.92
N THR A 92 1.21 -9.40 7.82
CA THR A 92 2.02 -8.18 7.61
C THR A 92 1.15 -6.93 7.70
N ALA A 93 1.64 -5.90 8.41
CA ALA A 93 1.03 -4.57 8.44
C ALA A 93 2.03 -3.50 7.97
N ILE A 94 1.65 -2.70 6.98
CA ILE A 94 2.44 -1.56 6.50
C ILE A 94 1.60 -0.30 6.63
N LEU A 95 2.07 0.66 7.43
CA LEU A 95 1.28 1.81 7.85
C LEU A 95 1.95 3.13 7.49
N ASN A 96 1.15 4.07 7.01
CA ASN A 96 1.50 5.48 7.05
C ASN A 96 1.38 5.97 8.50
N ASP A 97 2.46 5.89 9.23
CA ASP A 97 2.54 6.21 10.66
C ASP A 97 3.95 6.66 11.04
N GLU A 98 4.06 7.64 11.91
CA GLU A 98 5.34 8.12 12.45
C GLU A 98 5.85 7.27 13.62
N ALA A 99 5.00 6.41 14.21
CA ALA A 99 5.37 5.54 15.32
C ALA A 99 6.44 4.52 14.91
N GLU A 100 7.23 4.05 15.89
CA GLU A 100 8.11 2.92 15.66
C GLU A 100 7.30 1.64 15.40
N PRO A 101 7.75 0.74 14.48
CA PRO A 101 7.00 -0.48 14.16
C PRO A 101 6.60 -1.31 15.38
N LYS A 102 7.46 -1.39 16.39
CA LYS A 102 7.21 -2.12 17.64
C LYS A 102 6.11 -1.52 18.52
N GLU A 103 5.71 -0.28 18.25
CA GLU A 103 4.65 0.43 18.99
C GLU A 103 3.28 0.27 18.31
N VAL A 104 3.26 -0.34 17.12
CA VAL A 104 2.02 -0.58 16.39
C VAL A 104 1.28 -1.75 16.98
N ASP A 105 0.07 -1.49 17.46
CA ASP A 105 -0.87 -2.51 17.93
C ASP A 105 -2.16 -2.44 17.11
N LEU A 106 -2.43 -3.48 16.35
CA LEU A 106 -3.71 -3.67 15.62
C LEU A 106 -4.64 -4.64 16.35
N GLY A 107 -4.25 -5.13 17.54
CA GLY A 107 -5.02 -6.12 18.31
C GLY A 107 -5.02 -7.51 17.67
N VAL A 108 -4.01 -7.82 16.87
CA VAL A 108 -3.69 -9.15 16.30
C VAL A 108 -2.18 -9.34 16.33
N GLU A 109 -1.73 -10.58 16.47
CA GLU A 109 -0.31 -10.91 16.39
C GLU A 109 0.19 -10.71 14.95
N LEU A 110 1.25 -9.93 14.78
CA LEU A 110 1.84 -9.57 13.49
C LEU A 110 3.22 -10.20 13.34
N GLY A 111 3.47 -10.85 12.22
CA GLY A 111 4.78 -11.40 11.89
C GLY A 111 5.72 -10.35 11.29
N ARG A 112 5.16 -9.26 10.74
CA ARG A 112 5.94 -8.15 10.19
C ARG A 112 5.17 -6.84 10.29
N VAL A 113 5.85 -5.80 10.76
CA VAL A 113 5.32 -4.45 10.83
C VAL A 113 6.27 -3.49 10.13
N ALA A 114 5.73 -2.60 9.30
CA ALA A 114 6.48 -1.51 8.70
C ALA A 114 5.73 -0.18 8.89
N THR A 115 6.46 0.86 9.25
CA THR A 115 5.92 2.21 9.40
C THR A 115 6.72 3.22 8.59
N ILE A 116 6.05 4.23 8.08
CA ILE A 116 6.64 5.30 7.30
C ILE A 116 5.79 6.57 7.45
N ASP A 117 6.41 7.73 7.63
CA ASP A 117 5.73 9.01 7.46
C ASP A 117 5.58 9.34 5.97
N ALA A 118 4.64 8.65 5.32
CA ALA A 118 4.33 8.90 3.91
C ALA A 118 3.66 10.26 3.69
N THR A 119 2.99 10.81 4.71
CA THR A 119 2.38 12.14 4.67
C THR A 119 3.44 13.24 4.66
N GLY A 120 4.43 13.17 5.53
CA GLY A 120 5.57 14.09 5.54
C GLY A 120 6.37 14.03 4.23
N LEU A 121 6.70 12.82 3.76
CA LEU A 121 7.37 12.64 2.47
C LEU A 121 6.55 13.18 1.29
N SER A 122 5.23 13.01 1.31
CA SER A 122 4.34 13.59 0.31
C SER A 122 4.43 15.11 0.30
N THR A 123 4.44 15.73 1.47
CA THR A 123 4.55 17.20 1.62
C THR A 123 5.89 17.71 1.10
N GLU A 124 6.98 17.02 1.38
CA GLU A 124 8.32 17.38 0.90
C GLU A 124 8.45 17.29 -0.63
N VAL A 125 7.87 16.27 -1.25
CA VAL A 125 8.02 16.03 -2.69
C VAL A 125 7.00 16.80 -3.52
N PHE A 126 5.74 16.86 -3.07
CA PHE A 126 4.63 17.43 -3.85
C PHE A 126 4.12 18.78 -3.33
N GLY A 127 4.66 19.26 -2.22
CA GLY A 127 4.13 20.41 -1.49
C GLY A 127 2.90 20.07 -0.66
N GLN A 128 2.50 21.00 0.20
CA GLN A 128 1.35 20.83 1.07
C GLN A 128 0.05 20.73 0.27
N ARG A 129 -0.77 19.73 0.59
CA ARG A 129 -2.07 19.46 -0.06
C ARG A 129 -3.12 19.16 0.99
N ALA A 130 -4.39 19.47 0.67
CA ALA A 130 -5.53 19.11 1.52
C ALA A 130 -5.66 17.58 1.69
N ILE A 131 -5.32 16.83 0.63
CA ILE A 131 -5.23 15.36 0.65
C ILE A 131 -3.81 15.01 0.18
N PRO A 132 -2.95 14.45 1.05
CA PRO A 132 -1.58 14.09 0.67
C PRO A 132 -1.57 12.91 -0.30
N ILE A 133 -0.62 12.94 -1.25
CA ILE A 133 -0.41 11.85 -2.22
C ILE A 133 0.56 10.85 -1.58
N VAL A 134 0.03 9.82 -0.96
CA VAL A 134 0.85 8.87 -0.19
C VAL A 134 1.08 7.52 -0.89
N ASN A 135 0.43 7.29 -2.03
CA ASN A 135 0.51 6.00 -2.73
C ASN A 135 1.94 5.60 -3.10
N THR A 136 2.71 6.47 -3.75
CA THR A 136 4.06 6.11 -4.21
C THR A 136 5.10 6.00 -3.09
N PRO A 137 5.15 6.86 -2.04
CA PRO A 137 5.93 6.56 -0.85
C PRO A 137 5.57 5.19 -0.22
N MET A 138 4.28 4.88 -0.10
CA MET A 138 3.85 3.59 0.42
C MET A 138 4.27 2.41 -0.46
N LEU A 139 4.31 2.55 -1.80
CA LEU A 139 4.83 1.52 -2.70
C LEU A 139 6.32 1.23 -2.46
N GLY A 140 7.12 2.26 -2.24
CA GLY A 140 8.51 2.11 -1.82
C GLY A 140 8.65 1.35 -0.51
N ALA A 141 7.82 1.71 0.47
CA ALA A 141 7.76 1.02 1.76
C ALA A 141 7.36 -0.46 1.61
N ILE A 142 6.37 -0.78 0.79
CA ILE A 142 5.96 -2.15 0.49
C ILE A 142 7.12 -2.95 -0.13
N SER A 143 7.80 -2.39 -1.12
CA SER A 143 8.95 -3.05 -1.77
C SER A 143 10.06 -3.38 -0.77
N LYS A 144 10.38 -2.47 0.16
CA LYS A 144 11.41 -2.69 1.19
C LYS A 144 10.97 -3.67 2.27
N ALA A 145 9.74 -3.53 2.74
CA ALA A 145 9.21 -4.34 3.85
C ALA A 145 8.88 -5.78 3.42
N THR A 146 8.75 -6.03 2.13
CA THR A 146 8.37 -7.34 1.61
C THR A 146 9.27 -7.73 0.45
N SER A 147 9.26 -8.98 0.06
CA SER A 147 9.93 -9.45 -1.16
C SER A 147 8.94 -9.64 -2.32
N TRP A 148 7.77 -9.03 -2.28
CA TRP A 148 6.73 -9.26 -3.27
C TRP A 148 7.09 -8.66 -4.63
N ILE A 149 7.65 -7.44 -4.62
CA ILE A 149 8.01 -6.67 -5.82
C ILE A 149 9.35 -5.96 -5.57
N LYS A 150 10.21 -5.93 -6.58
CA LYS A 150 11.46 -5.17 -6.54
C LYS A 150 11.18 -3.67 -6.71
N LEU A 151 12.00 -2.82 -6.11
CA LEU A 151 11.88 -1.37 -6.24
C LEU A 151 11.97 -0.90 -7.71
N GLU A 152 12.91 -1.49 -8.46
CA GLU A 152 13.16 -1.14 -9.86
C GLU A 152 11.95 -1.41 -10.76
N SER A 153 11.17 -2.45 -10.43
CA SER A 153 9.98 -2.85 -11.19
C SER A 153 8.82 -1.86 -11.05
N LEU A 154 8.86 -0.94 -10.08
CA LEU A 154 7.84 0.09 -9.89
C LEU A 154 8.00 1.28 -10.84
N SER A 155 9.20 1.53 -11.37
CA SER A 155 9.51 2.75 -12.13
C SER A 155 8.69 2.88 -13.41
N GLU A 156 8.63 1.85 -14.22
CA GLU A 156 7.90 1.89 -15.51
C GLU A 156 6.36 1.97 -15.31
N PRO A 157 5.73 1.19 -14.39
CA PRO A 157 4.33 1.39 -14.05
C PRO A 157 4.01 2.79 -13.53
N ILE A 158 4.87 3.40 -12.72
CA ILE A 158 4.68 4.77 -12.25
C ILE A 158 4.67 5.74 -13.44
N LYS A 159 5.63 5.65 -14.37
CA LYS A 159 5.67 6.51 -15.57
C LYS A 159 4.48 6.28 -16.50
N HIS A 160 4.05 5.03 -16.64
CA HIS A 160 2.90 4.66 -17.46
C HIS A 160 1.61 5.31 -16.94
N GLN A 161 1.38 5.22 -15.62
CA GLN A 161 0.18 5.76 -14.99
C GLN A 161 0.23 7.28 -14.78
N LEU A 162 1.44 7.85 -14.65
CA LEU A 162 1.70 9.24 -14.31
C LEU A 162 2.77 9.80 -15.25
N PRO A 163 2.42 10.16 -16.50
CA PRO A 163 3.40 10.54 -17.51
C PRO A 163 4.11 11.88 -17.20
N GLY A 164 5.30 12.04 -17.75
CA GLY A 164 6.08 13.27 -17.69
C GLY A 164 6.60 13.59 -16.30
N ARG A 165 6.70 14.87 -15.98
CA ARG A 165 7.27 15.38 -14.71
C ARG A 165 6.58 14.78 -13.46
N LEU A 166 5.28 14.47 -13.57
CA LEU A 166 4.56 13.88 -12.44
C LEU A 166 5.08 12.48 -12.13
N GLY A 167 5.36 11.67 -13.16
CA GLY A 167 5.97 10.34 -12.99
C GLY A 167 7.35 10.42 -12.34
N GLU A 168 8.20 11.35 -12.76
CA GLU A 168 9.54 11.54 -12.18
C GLU A 168 9.45 11.88 -10.68
N LEU A 169 8.54 12.78 -10.29
CA LEU A 169 8.32 13.12 -8.89
C LEU A 169 7.80 11.92 -8.08
N ASN A 170 6.93 11.12 -8.66
CA ASN A 170 6.38 9.93 -8.00
C ASN A 170 7.43 8.80 -7.87
N ILE A 171 8.32 8.63 -8.83
CA ILE A 171 9.47 7.72 -8.71
C ILE A 171 10.38 8.17 -7.57
N LYS A 172 10.69 9.48 -7.48
CA LYS A 172 11.46 10.02 -6.38
C LYS A 172 10.78 9.79 -5.03
N ALA A 173 9.47 9.99 -4.95
CA ALA A 173 8.70 9.72 -3.74
C ALA A 173 8.73 8.23 -3.36
N CYS A 174 8.65 7.34 -4.34
CA CYS A 174 8.76 5.89 -4.15
C CYS A 174 10.15 5.49 -3.61
N GLN A 175 11.22 6.01 -4.19
CA GLN A 175 12.60 5.78 -3.73
C GLN A 175 12.79 6.26 -2.29
N ARG A 176 12.32 7.46 -1.97
CA ARG A 176 12.37 7.99 -0.60
C ARG A 176 11.56 7.16 0.38
N GLY A 177 10.41 6.66 -0.05
CA GLY A 177 9.60 5.75 0.75
C GLY A 177 10.33 4.43 1.04
N TYR A 178 11.05 3.89 0.06
CA TYR A 178 11.90 2.72 0.25
C TYR A 178 13.03 2.97 1.26
N GLU A 179 13.67 4.14 1.21
CA GLU A 179 14.76 4.50 2.09
C GLU A 179 14.31 4.75 3.54
N ALA A 180 13.15 5.41 3.71
CA ALA A 180 12.68 5.92 4.98
C ALA A 180 11.86 4.92 5.81
N VAL A 181 11.34 3.86 5.21
CA VAL A 181 10.51 2.87 5.92
C VAL A 181 11.32 2.16 7.01
N ARG A 182 10.71 2.06 8.19
CA ARG A 182 11.21 1.27 9.31
C ARG A 182 10.47 -0.06 9.34
N VAL A 183 11.19 -1.15 9.54
CA VAL A 183 10.63 -2.50 9.48
C VAL A 183 11.08 -3.28 10.70
N THR A 184 10.18 -4.03 11.31
CA THR A 184 10.51 -5.03 12.32
C THR A 184 9.73 -6.31 12.06
N GLU A 185 10.33 -7.44 12.39
CA GLU A 185 9.66 -8.73 12.48
C GLU A 185 9.00 -8.83 13.86
N GLY A 186 7.78 -9.40 13.90
CA GLY A 186 7.05 -9.65 15.15
C GLY A 186 7.58 -10.87 15.89
#